data_20e16d4ebbd3e88b3da4aa923dea215e
#
_entry.id   20e16d4ebbd3e88b3da4aa923dea215e
#
_cell.length_a   1.000
_cell.length_b   1.000
_cell.length_c   1.000
_cell.angle_alpha   90.00
_cell.angle_beta   90.00
_cell.angle_gamma   90.00
#
_symmetry.space_group_name_H-M   'P 1'
#
loop_
_entity.id
_entity.type
_entity.pdbx_description
1 polymer ?
#
loop_
_entity_poly.entity_id
_entity_poly.type
_entity_poly.pdbx_seq_one_letter_code
_entity_poly.pdbx_strand_id
1 'polypeptide(L)'
;DLAEAELRQIKNKILRISTLRVLLFAAGIIGTIYFYQAGTPTICLTIAVTFVPFLALVKYHNRLFFRKDWLETCIRVNSDELSALADNYEPFEDGKEFTNPAHRYSFDLDLFGRHSLFQALNRTCTSFGKEKLAEWLQNHLEIKEEIIQRQEATKELAAYSDFRETFRITGLLYKGATSDREEIKEWTEAPAYFSKKWWSRPLLGIVPGVNIVLAMLGVAGVIPMTWFGLAFGLFVIGSFGLIKPVSNLQRVYDKKLRILSIYAELISLIENREMNAPLLRHLKAEFGMNGKSTTHILKELSRELDKLDLRNNQLLYVLLEGSMFWQLRQVMRIEQWRHKYGKYLLHWLDVLGDIDALCSLATFAGNHPAYTYPTIAGKPFVFLAKDMG
;
A
#
# COMPACT_ATOMS: atom_id res chain seq x y z
N ASP A 1 -22.67 15.28 5.97
CA ASP A 1 -22.78 16.24 7.06
C ASP A 1 -21.92 15.92 8.29
N LEU A 2 -21.99 14.71 8.90
CA LEU A 2 -21.17 14.35 10.07
C LEU A 2 -19.68 14.30 9.72
N ALA A 3 -19.31 13.68 8.60
CA ALA A 3 -17.92 13.57 8.13
C ALA A 3 -17.35 14.96 7.77
N GLU A 4 -18.13 15.85 7.19
CA GLU A 4 -17.73 17.23 6.90
C GLU A 4 -17.48 18.06 8.16
N ALA A 5 -18.34 17.90 9.17
CA ALA A 5 -18.15 18.56 10.45
C ALA A 5 -16.87 18.09 11.16
N GLU A 6 -16.62 16.77 11.17
CA GLU A 6 -15.39 16.18 11.69
C GLU A 6 -14.16 16.67 10.91
N LEU A 7 -14.25 16.72 9.57
CA LEU A 7 -13.16 17.22 8.71
C LEU A 7 -12.78 18.67 9.05
N ARG A 8 -13.76 19.56 9.26
CA ARG A 8 -13.49 20.95 9.67
C ARG A 8 -12.78 21.01 11.01
N GLN A 9 -13.19 20.19 11.97
CA GLN A 9 -12.52 20.13 13.28
C GLN A 9 -11.07 19.63 13.15
N ILE A 10 -10.83 18.63 12.33
CA ILE A 10 -9.48 18.08 12.11
C ILE A 10 -8.59 19.10 11.41
N LYS A 11 -9.08 19.81 10.39
CA LYS A 11 -8.33 20.89 9.72
C LYS A 11 -7.90 21.98 10.72
N ASN A 12 -8.78 22.37 11.63
CA ASN A 12 -8.43 23.32 12.69
C ASN A 12 -7.40 22.77 13.69
N LYS A 13 -7.51 21.48 14.06
CA LYS A 13 -6.50 20.80 14.90
C LYS A 13 -5.13 20.75 14.21
N ILE A 14 -5.09 20.43 12.92
CA ILE A 14 -3.85 20.41 12.12
C ILE A 14 -3.16 21.78 12.15
N LEU A 15 -3.91 22.89 11.94
CA LEU A 15 -3.34 24.24 12.00
C LEU A 15 -2.75 24.54 13.37
N ARG A 16 -3.49 24.26 14.46
CA ARG A 16 -3.00 24.50 15.84
C ARG A 16 -1.74 23.69 16.15
N ILE A 17 -1.70 22.41 15.76
CA ILE A 17 -0.53 21.55 15.98
C ILE A 17 0.66 22.01 15.13
N SER A 18 0.43 22.44 13.89
CA SER A 18 1.47 23.01 13.03
C SER A 18 2.11 24.23 13.67
N THR A 19 1.31 25.18 14.16
CA THR A 19 1.79 26.37 14.87
C THR A 19 2.58 26.00 16.13
N LEU A 20 2.04 25.07 16.93
CA LEU A 20 2.71 24.60 18.16
C LEU A 20 4.07 23.96 17.86
N ARG A 21 4.19 23.19 16.78
CA ARG A 21 5.48 22.61 16.36
C ARG A 21 6.51 23.67 15.99
N VAL A 22 6.10 24.72 15.24
CA VAL A 22 7.00 25.82 14.89
C VAL A 22 7.46 26.56 16.14
N LEU A 23 6.54 26.86 17.06
CA LEU A 23 6.88 27.52 18.32
C LEU A 23 7.83 26.68 19.19
N LEU A 24 7.59 25.38 19.30
CA LEU A 24 8.44 24.47 20.07
C LEU A 24 9.83 24.35 19.45
N PHE A 25 9.94 24.29 18.13
CA PHE A 25 11.21 24.26 17.43
C PHE A 25 11.99 25.58 17.62
N ALA A 26 11.32 26.73 17.49
CA ALA A 26 11.93 28.02 17.75
C ALA A 26 12.39 28.15 19.21
N ALA A 27 11.57 27.70 20.16
CA ALA A 27 11.93 27.70 21.58
C ALA A 27 13.16 26.81 21.86
N GLY A 28 13.28 25.67 21.16
CA GLY A 28 14.45 24.81 21.25
C GLY A 28 15.72 25.48 20.76
N ILE A 29 15.67 26.19 19.64
CA ILE A 29 16.82 26.96 19.11
C ILE A 29 17.20 28.10 20.08
N ILE A 30 16.23 28.91 20.48
CA ILE A 30 16.45 30.05 21.40
C ILE A 30 17.01 29.56 22.74
N GLY A 31 16.42 28.49 23.29
CA GLY A 31 16.90 27.89 24.55
C GLY A 31 18.32 27.35 24.44
N THR A 32 18.66 26.69 23.34
CA THR A 32 20.03 26.18 23.11
C THR A 32 21.05 27.32 23.01
N ILE A 33 20.71 28.43 22.33
CA ILE A 33 21.56 29.61 22.24
C ILE A 33 21.69 30.29 23.61
N TYR A 34 20.60 30.45 24.35
CA TYR A 34 20.60 31.10 25.65
C TYR A 34 21.41 30.32 26.69
N PHE A 35 21.27 29.00 26.73
CA PHE A 35 22.00 28.14 27.68
C PHE A 35 23.36 27.65 27.17
N TYR A 36 23.87 28.20 26.06
CA TYR A 36 25.15 27.77 25.49
C TYR A 36 26.33 27.83 26.49
N GLN A 37 26.35 28.86 27.36
CA GLN A 37 27.41 29.05 28.37
C GLN A 37 27.17 28.27 29.65
N ALA A 38 25.99 27.65 29.84
CA ALA A 38 25.63 26.91 31.07
C ALA A 38 26.17 25.48 31.13
N GLY A 39 26.94 25.07 30.13
CA GLY A 39 27.58 23.76 30.05
C GLY A 39 26.78 22.70 29.29
N THR A 40 27.50 21.65 28.85
CA THR A 40 26.97 20.58 28.01
C THR A 40 25.71 19.86 28.57
N PRO A 41 25.63 19.56 29.90
CA PRO A 41 24.45 18.89 30.45
C PRO A 41 23.15 19.72 30.27
N THR A 42 23.23 21.05 30.44
CA THR A 42 22.09 21.95 30.33
C THR A 42 21.60 22.07 28.87
N ILE A 43 22.54 22.09 27.90
CA ILE A 43 22.24 22.06 26.49
C ILE A 43 21.53 20.75 26.12
N CYS A 44 22.06 19.61 26.56
CA CYS A 44 21.45 18.31 26.32
C CYS A 44 20.04 18.20 26.90
N LEU A 45 19.83 18.73 28.11
CA LEU A 45 18.51 18.77 28.74
C LEU A 45 17.53 19.65 27.93
N THR A 46 17.97 20.84 27.52
CA THR A 46 17.15 21.77 26.72
C THR A 46 16.72 21.11 25.40
N ILE A 47 17.66 20.47 24.69
CA ILE A 47 17.36 19.73 23.47
C ILE A 47 16.37 18.60 23.75
N ALA A 48 16.59 17.80 24.81
CA ALA A 48 15.70 16.68 25.13
C ALA A 48 14.26 17.17 25.45
N VAL A 49 14.12 18.22 26.25
CA VAL A 49 12.82 18.78 26.65
C VAL A 49 12.05 19.40 25.48
N THR A 50 12.74 19.94 24.47
CA THR A 50 12.08 20.53 23.29
C THR A 50 11.90 19.51 22.15
N PHE A 51 12.88 18.65 21.89
CA PHE A 51 12.88 17.73 20.76
C PHE A 51 11.97 16.51 20.98
N VAL A 52 11.89 15.96 22.19
CA VAL A 52 11.01 14.80 22.46
C VAL A 52 9.53 15.16 22.26
N PRO A 53 8.99 16.27 22.84
CA PRO A 53 7.63 16.70 22.52
C PRO A 53 7.44 17.06 21.03
N PHE A 54 8.44 17.67 20.40
CA PHE A 54 8.39 17.94 18.96
C PHE A 54 8.17 16.66 18.13
N LEU A 55 8.92 15.60 18.41
CA LEU A 55 8.74 14.30 17.74
C LEU A 55 7.35 13.69 18.00
N ALA A 56 6.85 13.82 19.23
CA ALA A 56 5.50 13.36 19.57
C ALA A 56 4.44 14.13 18.78
N LEU A 57 4.58 15.46 18.65
CA LEU A 57 3.70 16.31 17.86
C LEU A 57 3.80 15.99 16.36
N VAL A 58 4.99 15.66 15.83
CA VAL A 58 5.16 15.19 14.44
C VAL A 58 4.34 13.93 14.20
N LYS A 59 4.47 12.93 15.09
CA LYS A 59 3.72 11.67 14.99
C LYS A 59 2.21 11.88 15.08
N TYR A 60 1.77 12.76 15.98
CA TYR A 60 0.35 13.11 16.13
C TYR A 60 -0.18 13.85 14.90
N HIS A 61 0.59 14.81 14.37
CA HIS A 61 0.27 15.55 13.16
C HIS A 61 0.06 14.62 11.94
N ASN A 62 0.96 13.64 11.76
CA ASN A 62 0.83 12.66 10.68
C ASN A 62 -0.46 11.82 10.80
N ARG A 63 -0.86 11.47 12.04
CA ARG A 63 -2.15 10.78 12.27
C ARG A 63 -3.36 11.65 11.90
N LEU A 64 -3.30 12.95 12.20
CA LEU A 64 -4.36 13.89 11.82
C LEU A 64 -4.45 14.05 10.31
N PHE A 65 -3.32 14.10 9.59
CA PHE A 65 -3.32 14.13 8.13
C PHE A 65 -3.93 12.86 7.54
N PHE A 66 -3.55 11.69 8.02
CA PHE A 66 -4.15 10.43 7.59
C PHE A 66 -5.67 10.43 7.81
N ARG A 67 -6.15 10.89 8.99
CA ARG A 67 -7.59 10.97 9.27
C ARG A 67 -8.29 12.00 8.38
N LYS A 68 -7.63 13.13 8.08
CA LYS A 68 -8.12 14.13 7.13
C LYS A 68 -8.30 13.51 5.74
N ASP A 69 -7.27 12.85 5.22
CA ASP A 69 -7.28 12.25 3.89
C ASP A 69 -8.34 11.13 3.79
N TRP A 70 -8.52 10.36 4.87
CA TRP A 70 -9.60 9.38 5.01
C TRP A 70 -10.98 10.03 4.88
N LEU A 71 -11.25 11.10 5.64
CA LEU A 71 -12.54 11.79 5.61
C LEU A 71 -12.80 12.46 4.26
N GLU A 72 -11.79 13.09 3.65
CA GLU A 72 -11.90 13.68 2.32
C GLU A 72 -12.23 12.60 1.26
N THR A 73 -11.61 11.43 1.36
CA THR A 73 -11.90 10.29 0.48
C THR A 73 -13.29 9.72 0.74
N CYS A 74 -13.70 9.59 2.00
CA CYS A 74 -15.04 9.12 2.39
C CYS A 74 -16.13 10.06 1.82
N ILE A 75 -15.97 11.38 1.99
CA ILE A 75 -16.90 12.36 1.43
C ILE A 75 -16.98 12.25 -0.09
N ARG A 76 -15.83 12.13 -0.76
CA ARG A 76 -15.78 11.95 -2.21
C ARG A 76 -16.47 10.68 -2.66
N VAL A 77 -16.17 9.53 -2.05
CA VAL A 77 -16.79 8.23 -2.39
C VAL A 77 -18.30 8.30 -2.28
N ASN A 78 -18.82 8.88 -1.21
CA ASN A 78 -20.26 9.02 -1.01
C ASN A 78 -20.88 10.05 -1.98
N SER A 79 -20.20 11.14 -2.30
CA SER A 79 -20.65 12.11 -3.30
C SER A 79 -20.71 11.50 -4.70
N ASP A 80 -19.71 10.69 -5.06
CA ASP A 80 -19.66 9.98 -6.34
C ASP A 80 -20.84 8.98 -6.45
N GLU A 81 -21.17 8.25 -5.35
CA GLU A 81 -22.32 7.34 -5.35
C GLU A 81 -23.67 8.08 -5.43
N LEU A 82 -23.80 9.24 -4.77
CA LEU A 82 -24.99 10.08 -4.94
C LEU A 82 -25.16 10.56 -6.39
N SER A 83 -24.04 10.88 -7.08
CA SER A 83 -24.08 11.21 -8.51
C SER A 83 -24.52 10.02 -9.35
N ALA A 84 -24.02 8.81 -9.04
CA ALA A 84 -24.42 7.59 -9.74
C ALA A 84 -25.92 7.26 -9.56
N LEU A 85 -26.47 7.49 -8.36
CA LEU A 85 -27.91 7.33 -8.10
C LEU A 85 -28.80 8.33 -8.87
N ALA A 86 -28.19 9.40 -9.38
CA ALA A 86 -28.83 10.38 -10.27
C ALA A 86 -28.42 10.14 -11.75
N ASP A 87 -28.03 8.92 -12.11
CA ASP A 87 -27.59 8.49 -13.45
C ASP A 87 -26.40 9.30 -14.01
N ASN A 88 -25.62 9.93 -13.15
CA ASN A 88 -24.40 10.62 -13.54
C ASN A 88 -23.17 9.80 -13.16
N TYR A 89 -22.55 9.15 -14.13
CA TYR A 89 -21.39 8.27 -13.97
C TYR A 89 -20.05 8.95 -14.32
N GLU A 90 -20.03 10.24 -14.63
CA GLU A 90 -18.82 11.00 -14.96
C GLU A 90 -17.67 10.91 -13.91
N PRO A 91 -17.93 10.78 -12.59
CA PRO A 91 -16.86 10.61 -11.60
C PRO A 91 -16.06 9.31 -11.72
N PHE A 92 -16.57 8.32 -12.47
CA PHE A 92 -15.98 6.99 -12.56
C PHE A 92 -15.18 6.82 -13.85
N GLU A 93 -14.13 6.00 -13.79
CA GLU A 93 -13.30 5.68 -14.94
C GLU A 93 -14.12 4.87 -15.97
N ASP A 94 -14.02 5.25 -17.24
CA ASP A 94 -14.86 4.74 -18.33
C ASP A 94 -14.30 3.46 -19.00
N GLY A 95 -13.08 3.03 -18.66
CA GLY A 95 -12.48 1.82 -19.21
C GLY A 95 -12.16 1.89 -20.71
N LYS A 96 -11.99 3.09 -21.26
CA LYS A 96 -11.68 3.28 -22.69
C LYS A 96 -10.46 2.49 -23.16
N GLU A 97 -9.49 2.26 -22.28
CA GLU A 97 -8.30 1.45 -22.54
C GLU A 97 -8.60 -0.02 -22.87
N PHE A 98 -9.78 -0.53 -22.49
CA PHE A 98 -10.23 -1.90 -22.79
C PHE A 98 -11.04 -2.01 -24.08
N THR A 99 -11.26 -0.90 -24.80
CA THR A 99 -11.99 -0.89 -26.05
C THR A 99 -11.23 -1.68 -27.12
N ASN A 100 -11.87 -2.72 -27.67
CA ASN A 100 -11.32 -3.56 -28.72
C ASN A 100 -12.35 -3.75 -29.85
N PRO A 101 -12.16 -3.07 -31.00
CA PRO A 101 -13.08 -3.19 -32.12
C PRO A 101 -13.18 -4.59 -32.75
N ALA A 102 -12.16 -5.45 -32.51
CA ALA A 102 -12.17 -6.82 -33.02
C ALA A 102 -12.85 -7.82 -32.06
N HIS A 103 -13.29 -7.36 -30.87
CA HIS A 103 -13.98 -8.23 -29.92
C HIS A 103 -15.39 -8.55 -30.37
N ARG A 104 -15.89 -9.79 -30.11
CA ARG A 104 -17.13 -10.34 -30.64
C ARG A 104 -18.39 -9.49 -30.39
N TYR A 105 -18.46 -8.78 -29.23
CA TYR A 105 -19.65 -8.03 -28.84
C TYR A 105 -19.35 -6.76 -28.01
N SER A 106 -18.17 -6.64 -27.38
CA SER A 106 -17.93 -5.55 -26.42
C SER A 106 -17.92 -4.17 -27.08
N PHE A 107 -17.53 -4.08 -28.36
CA PHE A 107 -17.55 -2.85 -29.12
C PHE A 107 -18.98 -2.52 -29.58
N ASP A 108 -19.71 -3.49 -30.10
CA ASP A 108 -21.09 -3.30 -30.60
C ASP A 108 -22.10 -2.99 -29.50
N LEU A 109 -21.80 -3.42 -28.26
CA LEU A 109 -22.64 -3.16 -27.08
C LEU A 109 -22.15 -1.94 -26.24
N ASP A 110 -21.19 -1.17 -26.74
CA ASP A 110 -20.62 -0.01 -26.05
C ASP A 110 -20.26 -0.30 -24.59
N LEU A 111 -19.62 -1.47 -24.35
CA LEU A 111 -19.32 -1.90 -22.98
C LEU A 111 -18.26 -1.00 -22.29
N PHE A 112 -17.42 -0.31 -23.06
CA PHE A 112 -16.33 0.54 -22.57
C PHE A 112 -16.39 1.93 -23.19
N GLY A 113 -15.91 2.92 -22.47
CA GLY A 113 -15.91 4.30 -22.86
C GLY A 113 -16.95 5.13 -22.09
N ARG A 114 -17.10 6.37 -22.47
CA ARG A 114 -17.99 7.32 -21.79
C ARG A 114 -19.46 6.87 -21.89
N HIS A 115 -20.17 6.94 -20.77
CA HIS A 115 -21.57 6.47 -20.62
C HIS A 115 -21.77 4.97 -20.89
N SER A 116 -20.72 4.17 -20.79
CA SER A 116 -20.76 2.73 -21.00
C SER A 116 -21.24 1.95 -19.76
N LEU A 117 -21.56 0.66 -19.97
CA LEU A 117 -21.87 -0.26 -18.88
C LEU A 117 -20.71 -0.38 -17.88
N PHE A 118 -19.47 -0.42 -18.37
CA PHE A 118 -18.30 -0.46 -17.51
C PHE A 118 -18.26 0.76 -16.57
N GLN A 119 -18.45 1.97 -17.10
CA GLN A 119 -18.46 3.19 -16.30
C GLN A 119 -19.56 3.19 -15.24
N ALA A 120 -20.75 2.69 -15.59
CA ALA A 120 -21.86 2.55 -14.64
C ALA A 120 -21.57 1.55 -13.52
N LEU A 121 -20.84 0.46 -13.81
CA LEU A 121 -20.51 -0.59 -12.85
C LEU A 121 -19.24 -0.30 -12.07
N ASN A 122 -18.24 0.38 -12.65
CA ASN A 122 -16.89 0.46 -12.13
C ASN A 122 -16.80 1.24 -10.80
N ARG A 123 -16.57 0.50 -9.72
CA ARG A 123 -16.28 0.99 -8.37
C ARG A 123 -14.95 0.45 -7.86
N THR A 124 -14.16 -0.14 -8.75
CA THR A 124 -12.88 -0.74 -8.39
C THR A 124 -11.90 0.30 -7.87
N CYS A 125 -11.07 -0.10 -6.94
CA CYS A 125 -10.05 0.76 -6.31
C CYS A 125 -8.62 0.26 -6.56
N THR A 126 -8.46 -0.86 -7.27
CA THR A 126 -7.18 -1.42 -7.68
C THR A 126 -7.11 -1.61 -9.20
N SER A 127 -5.89 -1.59 -9.78
CA SER A 127 -5.70 -1.90 -11.20
C SER A 127 -6.12 -3.34 -11.53
N PHE A 128 -5.79 -4.29 -10.62
CA PHE A 128 -6.19 -5.68 -10.75
C PHE A 128 -7.71 -5.88 -10.77
N GLY A 129 -8.45 -5.16 -9.90
CA GLY A 129 -9.91 -5.18 -9.88
C GLY A 129 -10.51 -4.57 -11.14
N LYS A 130 -9.94 -3.48 -11.64
CA LYS A 130 -10.37 -2.82 -12.88
C LYS A 130 -10.19 -3.75 -14.09
N GLU A 131 -9.02 -4.37 -14.22
CA GLU A 131 -8.75 -5.35 -15.27
C GLU A 131 -9.68 -6.56 -15.17
N LYS A 132 -9.93 -7.06 -13.96
CA LYS A 132 -10.82 -8.20 -13.71
C LYS A 132 -12.27 -7.88 -14.05
N LEU A 133 -12.76 -6.71 -13.69
CA LEU A 133 -14.11 -6.27 -14.06
C LEU A 133 -14.28 -6.17 -15.60
N ALA A 134 -13.25 -5.61 -16.28
CA ALA A 134 -13.25 -5.55 -17.75
C ALA A 134 -13.21 -6.95 -18.37
N GLU A 135 -12.38 -7.85 -17.83
CA GLU A 135 -12.32 -9.25 -18.27
C GLU A 135 -13.69 -9.94 -18.16
N TRP A 136 -14.41 -9.72 -17.05
CA TRP A 136 -15.74 -10.33 -16.86
C TRP A 136 -16.81 -9.80 -17.81
N LEU A 137 -16.69 -8.55 -18.23
CA LEU A 137 -17.59 -7.99 -19.24
C LEU A 137 -17.27 -8.48 -20.66
N GLN A 138 -15.99 -8.78 -20.92
CA GLN A 138 -15.56 -9.33 -22.22
C GLN A 138 -15.75 -10.84 -22.30
N ASN A 139 -15.63 -11.58 -21.19
CA ASN A 139 -15.69 -13.02 -21.15
C ASN A 139 -16.83 -13.48 -20.22
N HIS A 140 -17.96 -13.85 -20.81
CA HIS A 140 -19.09 -14.34 -20.04
C HIS A 140 -18.85 -15.76 -19.51
N LEU A 141 -19.46 -16.08 -18.36
CA LEU A 141 -19.45 -17.43 -17.82
C LEU A 141 -20.44 -18.32 -18.58
N GLU A 142 -20.03 -19.51 -18.90
CA GLU A 142 -20.84 -20.53 -19.58
C GLU A 142 -21.44 -21.58 -18.61
N ILE A 143 -20.81 -21.73 -17.43
CA ILE A 143 -21.18 -22.74 -16.44
C ILE A 143 -22.20 -22.14 -15.46
N LYS A 144 -23.37 -22.77 -15.39
CA LYS A 144 -24.49 -22.33 -14.54
C LYS A 144 -24.08 -22.18 -13.06
N GLU A 145 -23.35 -23.13 -12.54
CA GLU A 145 -22.91 -23.18 -11.16
C GLU A 145 -22.00 -21.97 -10.80
N GLU A 146 -21.10 -21.60 -11.70
CA GLU A 146 -20.19 -20.45 -11.53
C GLU A 146 -20.99 -19.13 -11.55
N ILE A 147 -22.00 -19.02 -12.42
CA ILE A 147 -22.89 -17.86 -12.46
C ILE A 147 -23.63 -17.70 -11.12
N ILE A 148 -24.20 -18.80 -10.61
CA ILE A 148 -24.93 -18.80 -9.33
C ILE A 148 -23.99 -18.42 -8.17
N GLN A 149 -22.78 -18.99 -8.11
CA GLN A 149 -21.79 -18.66 -7.08
C GLN A 149 -21.40 -17.17 -7.12
N ARG A 150 -21.22 -16.60 -8.32
CA ARG A 150 -20.96 -15.16 -8.48
C ARG A 150 -22.13 -14.30 -8.02
N GLN A 151 -23.36 -14.69 -8.34
CA GLN A 151 -24.57 -14.01 -7.86
C GLN A 151 -24.68 -14.05 -6.32
N GLU A 152 -24.44 -15.20 -5.69
CA GLU A 152 -24.46 -15.35 -4.22
C GLU A 152 -23.38 -14.49 -3.56
N ALA A 153 -22.17 -14.48 -4.10
CA ALA A 153 -21.08 -13.65 -3.63
C ALA A 153 -21.44 -12.15 -3.74
N THR A 154 -22.01 -11.74 -4.87
CA THR A 154 -22.43 -10.36 -5.08
C THR A 154 -23.56 -9.96 -4.12
N LYS A 155 -24.53 -10.84 -3.88
CA LYS A 155 -25.64 -10.61 -2.92
C LYS A 155 -25.12 -10.44 -1.49
N GLU A 156 -24.19 -11.30 -1.06
CA GLU A 156 -23.61 -11.20 0.28
C GLU A 156 -22.84 -9.89 0.44
N LEU A 157 -21.97 -9.56 -0.51
CA LEU A 157 -21.22 -8.29 -0.47
C LEU A 157 -22.14 -7.07 -0.58
N ALA A 158 -23.26 -7.15 -1.31
CA ALA A 158 -24.23 -6.07 -1.39
C ALA A 158 -24.84 -5.72 -0.02
N ALA A 159 -25.02 -6.73 0.85
CA ALA A 159 -25.48 -6.53 2.22
C ALA A 159 -24.41 -5.90 3.15
N TYR A 160 -23.12 -5.93 2.78
CA TYR A 160 -22.02 -5.42 3.58
C TYR A 160 -21.58 -4.01 3.11
N SER A 161 -22.46 -3.01 3.25
CA SER A 161 -22.17 -1.64 2.82
C SER A 161 -20.94 -1.04 3.51
N ASP A 162 -20.79 -1.27 4.84
CA ASP A 162 -19.65 -0.86 5.66
C ASP A 162 -18.31 -1.39 5.14
N PHE A 163 -18.29 -2.67 4.74
CA PHE A 163 -17.11 -3.31 4.19
C PHE A 163 -16.74 -2.72 2.83
N ARG A 164 -17.72 -2.61 1.89
CA ARG A 164 -17.49 -2.08 0.55
C ARG A 164 -17.00 -0.63 0.57
N GLU A 165 -17.62 0.21 1.42
CA GLU A 165 -17.20 1.60 1.61
C GLU A 165 -15.77 1.68 2.15
N THR A 166 -15.47 0.96 3.24
CA THR A 166 -14.14 0.94 3.86
C THR A 166 -13.08 0.41 2.89
N PHE A 167 -13.41 -0.66 2.15
CA PHE A 167 -12.53 -1.26 1.16
C PHE A 167 -12.20 -0.24 0.05
N ARG A 168 -13.20 0.41 -0.51
CA ARG A 168 -13.01 1.40 -1.57
C ARG A 168 -12.25 2.64 -1.08
N ILE A 169 -12.58 3.19 0.10
CA ILE A 169 -11.86 4.30 0.69
C ILE A 169 -10.39 3.93 0.87
N THR A 170 -10.10 2.76 1.44
CA THR A 170 -8.73 2.28 1.67
C THR A 170 -7.94 2.21 0.36
N GLY A 171 -8.51 1.65 -0.70
CA GLY A 171 -7.85 1.57 -2.01
C GLY A 171 -7.63 2.93 -2.67
N LEU A 172 -8.54 3.89 -2.46
CA LEU A 172 -8.46 5.22 -3.05
C LEU A 172 -7.62 6.23 -2.27
N LEU A 173 -7.27 5.96 -1.01
CA LEU A 173 -6.44 6.85 -0.18
C LEU A 173 -5.11 7.23 -0.84
N TYR A 174 -4.58 6.37 -1.69
CA TYR A 174 -3.29 6.53 -2.33
C TYR A 174 -3.41 6.54 -3.87
N LYS A 175 -4.47 7.18 -4.39
CA LYS A 175 -4.68 7.35 -5.82
C LYS A 175 -3.45 8.01 -6.47
N GLY A 176 -2.80 7.28 -7.37
CA GLY A 176 -1.59 7.73 -8.07
C GLY A 176 -0.45 6.71 -8.10
N ALA A 177 -0.53 5.65 -7.32
CA ALA A 177 0.36 4.51 -7.42
C ALA A 177 -0.34 3.41 -8.25
N THR A 178 -0.51 3.62 -9.54
CA THR A 178 -0.85 2.52 -10.45
C THR A 178 0.39 1.66 -10.60
N SER A 179 0.33 0.44 -10.10
CA SER A 179 1.32 -0.59 -10.40
C SER A 179 0.79 -1.39 -11.57
N ASP A 180 1.53 -1.39 -12.65
CA ASP A 180 1.24 -2.24 -13.79
C ASP A 180 1.55 -3.70 -13.40
N ARG A 181 0.68 -4.63 -13.77
CA ARG A 181 0.86 -6.07 -13.59
C ARG A 181 2.23 -6.53 -14.11
N GLU A 182 2.61 -6.07 -15.31
CA GLU A 182 3.89 -6.43 -15.92
C GLU A 182 5.09 -5.94 -15.10
N GLU A 183 4.99 -4.76 -14.51
CA GLU A 183 6.04 -4.21 -13.65
C GLU A 183 6.25 -5.04 -12.38
N ILE A 184 5.16 -5.51 -11.75
CA ILE A 184 5.25 -6.39 -10.58
C ILE A 184 5.84 -7.74 -11.00
N LYS A 185 5.42 -8.27 -12.15
CA LYS A 185 5.93 -9.52 -12.71
C LYS A 185 7.43 -9.43 -12.98
N GLU A 186 7.86 -8.40 -13.71
CA GLU A 186 9.28 -8.15 -13.97
C GLU A 186 10.11 -8.08 -12.67
N TRP A 187 9.54 -7.40 -11.66
CA TRP A 187 10.21 -7.32 -10.37
C TRP A 187 10.27 -8.66 -9.65
N THR A 188 9.22 -9.48 -9.68
CA THR A 188 9.23 -10.80 -9.03
C THR A 188 10.19 -11.77 -9.70
N GLU A 189 10.34 -11.69 -11.02
CA GLU A 189 11.19 -12.54 -11.85
C GLU A 189 12.65 -12.05 -11.91
N ALA A 190 12.91 -10.78 -11.55
CA ALA A 190 14.24 -10.20 -11.62
C ALA A 190 15.27 -11.00 -10.81
N PRO A 191 16.47 -11.25 -11.32
CA PRO A 191 17.49 -12.01 -10.61
C PRO A 191 17.96 -11.28 -9.35
N ALA A 192 18.29 -12.05 -8.31
CA ALA A 192 18.92 -11.50 -7.11
C ALA A 192 20.32 -10.98 -7.45
N TYR A 193 20.58 -9.75 -7.04
CA TYR A 193 21.86 -9.09 -7.33
C TYR A 193 22.89 -9.31 -6.23
N PHE A 194 22.53 -9.02 -4.98
CA PHE A 194 23.45 -9.08 -3.84
C PHE A 194 23.49 -10.46 -3.19
N SER A 195 22.35 -11.14 -3.08
CA SER A 195 22.26 -12.45 -2.38
C SER A 195 23.10 -13.54 -3.07
N LYS A 196 23.42 -13.37 -4.36
CA LYS A 196 24.28 -14.28 -5.12
C LYS A 196 25.77 -13.99 -4.97
N LYS A 197 26.18 -12.83 -4.42
CA LYS A 197 27.59 -12.45 -4.27
C LYS A 197 28.15 -13.06 -3.00
N TRP A 198 29.29 -13.77 -3.11
CA TRP A 198 29.94 -14.46 -1.99
C TRP A 198 30.38 -13.53 -0.85
N TRP A 199 30.74 -12.27 -1.17
CA TRP A 199 31.23 -11.29 -0.23
C TRP A 199 30.11 -10.57 0.57
N SER A 200 28.88 -10.56 0.07
CA SER A 200 27.79 -9.76 0.65
C SER A 200 27.39 -10.23 2.07
N ARG A 201 27.26 -11.55 2.28
CA ARG A 201 26.90 -12.13 3.57
C ARG A 201 27.98 -11.94 4.65
N PRO A 202 29.28 -12.26 4.39
CA PRO A 202 30.35 -11.99 5.34
C PRO A 202 30.43 -10.52 5.76
N LEU A 203 30.25 -9.61 4.82
CA LEU A 203 30.36 -8.16 5.05
C LEU A 203 29.32 -7.65 6.08
N LEU A 204 28.13 -8.23 6.10
CA LEU A 204 27.07 -7.90 7.08
C LEU A 204 27.44 -8.28 8.53
N GLY A 205 28.35 -9.22 8.71
CA GLY A 205 28.86 -9.61 10.05
C GLY A 205 30.18 -8.90 10.39
N ILE A 206 31.10 -8.81 9.43
CA ILE A 206 32.44 -8.24 9.65
C ILE A 206 32.36 -6.75 10.04
N VAL A 207 31.56 -5.95 9.34
CA VAL A 207 31.48 -4.49 9.58
C VAL A 207 31.02 -4.17 11.00
N PRO A 208 29.87 -4.66 11.49
CA PRO A 208 29.48 -4.41 12.88
C PRO A 208 30.44 -5.06 13.88
N GLY A 209 30.99 -6.25 13.58
CA GLY A 209 31.95 -6.92 14.44
C GLY A 209 33.21 -6.09 14.66
N VAL A 210 33.81 -5.59 13.59
CA VAL A 210 35.01 -4.73 13.67
C VAL A 210 34.68 -3.43 14.42
N ASN A 211 33.57 -2.77 14.13
CA ASN A 211 33.18 -1.55 14.85
C ASN A 211 33.00 -1.79 16.36
N ILE A 212 32.33 -2.89 16.75
CA ILE A 212 32.13 -3.23 18.18
C ILE A 212 33.46 -3.50 18.85
N VAL A 213 34.34 -4.28 18.23
CA VAL A 213 35.65 -4.61 18.80
C VAL A 213 36.51 -3.35 18.97
N LEU A 214 36.61 -2.52 17.95
CA LEU A 214 37.40 -1.27 18.02
C LEU A 214 36.84 -0.28 19.05
N ALA A 215 35.49 -0.17 19.15
CA ALA A 215 34.86 0.67 20.14
C ALA A 215 35.14 0.16 21.56
N MET A 216 35.05 -1.15 21.82
CA MET A 216 35.37 -1.73 23.14
C MET A 216 36.82 -1.53 23.50
N LEU A 217 37.77 -1.77 22.60
CA LEU A 217 39.20 -1.56 22.83
C LEU A 217 39.52 -0.08 23.05
N GLY A 218 38.85 0.82 22.33
CA GLY A 218 38.99 2.26 22.53
C GLY A 218 38.49 2.75 23.89
N VAL A 219 37.31 2.29 24.33
CA VAL A 219 36.73 2.60 25.61
C VAL A 219 37.59 2.00 26.79
N ALA A 220 38.14 0.81 26.58
CA ALA A 220 39.06 0.18 27.52
C ALA A 220 40.45 0.85 27.60
N GLY A 221 40.73 1.85 26.76
CA GLY A 221 42.02 2.54 26.71
C GLY A 221 43.17 1.73 26.11
N VAL A 222 42.89 0.57 25.52
CA VAL A 222 43.91 -0.30 24.89
C VAL A 222 44.43 0.30 23.56
N ILE A 223 43.53 0.94 22.80
CA ILE A 223 43.87 1.63 21.55
C ILE A 223 43.27 3.04 21.53
N PRO A 224 43.87 3.99 20.77
CA PRO A 224 43.25 5.29 20.55
C PRO A 224 41.88 5.16 19.85
N MET A 225 40.88 5.94 20.27
CA MET A 225 39.53 5.96 19.67
C MET A 225 39.54 6.39 18.20
N THR A 226 40.62 6.98 17.72
CA THR A 226 40.85 7.34 16.32
C THR A 226 40.79 6.14 15.36
N TRP A 227 41.20 4.95 15.80
CA TRP A 227 41.11 3.72 15.02
C TRP A 227 39.66 3.31 14.72
N PHE A 228 38.76 3.48 15.70
CA PHE A 228 37.32 3.30 15.48
C PHE A 228 36.82 4.31 14.43
N GLY A 229 37.18 5.60 14.60
CA GLY A 229 36.77 6.65 13.64
C GLY A 229 37.26 6.40 12.22
N LEU A 230 38.52 5.92 12.06
CA LEU A 230 39.09 5.57 10.77
C LEU A 230 38.37 4.37 10.10
N ALA A 231 38.13 3.30 10.87
CA ALA A 231 37.41 2.13 10.35
C ALA A 231 35.97 2.48 9.96
N PHE A 232 35.26 3.22 10.81
CA PHE A 232 33.91 3.71 10.55
C PHE A 232 33.88 4.57 9.27
N GLY A 233 34.79 5.52 9.12
CA GLY A 233 34.92 6.36 7.93
C GLY A 233 35.20 5.55 6.67
N LEU A 234 36.09 4.54 6.77
CA LEU A 234 36.39 3.62 5.66
C LEU A 234 35.14 2.84 5.22
N PHE A 235 34.31 2.37 6.17
CA PHE A 235 33.08 1.68 5.84
C PHE A 235 32.05 2.61 5.21
N VAL A 236 31.93 3.87 5.65
CA VAL A 236 31.10 4.88 4.98
C VAL A 236 31.56 5.10 3.54
N ILE A 237 32.87 5.27 3.31
CA ILE A 237 33.42 5.44 1.96
C ILE A 237 33.16 4.18 1.10
N GLY A 238 33.38 3.00 1.66
CA GLY A 238 33.12 1.72 0.99
C GLY A 238 31.65 1.56 0.58
N SER A 239 30.71 2.08 1.39
CA SER A 239 29.26 2.02 1.09
C SER A 239 28.89 2.83 -0.14
N PHE A 240 29.65 3.86 -0.53
CA PHE A 240 29.41 4.62 -1.75
C PHE A 240 29.49 3.76 -3.03
N GLY A 241 30.30 2.70 -3.02
CA GLY A 241 30.32 1.72 -4.10
C GLY A 241 29.01 0.95 -4.28
N LEU A 242 28.16 0.90 -3.23
CA LEU A 242 26.87 0.24 -3.23
C LEU A 242 25.73 1.17 -3.68
N ILE A 243 25.93 2.50 -3.70
CA ILE A 243 24.87 3.48 -3.99
C ILE A 243 24.25 3.26 -5.36
N LYS A 244 25.06 3.13 -6.44
CA LYS A 244 24.53 2.95 -7.79
C LYS A 244 23.69 1.68 -7.95
N PRO A 245 24.18 0.47 -7.56
CA PRO A 245 23.38 -0.75 -7.63
C PRO A 245 22.11 -0.67 -6.80
N VAL A 246 22.19 -0.16 -5.56
CA VAL A 246 21.03 -0.01 -4.67
C VAL A 246 20.06 1.02 -5.23
N SER A 247 20.53 2.14 -5.75
CA SER A 247 19.70 3.21 -6.31
C SER A 247 18.93 2.77 -7.56
N ASN A 248 19.55 1.94 -8.42
CA ASN A 248 18.87 1.36 -9.58
C ASN A 248 17.75 0.39 -9.15
N LEU A 249 18.03 -0.45 -8.16
CA LEU A 249 17.02 -1.32 -7.57
C LEU A 249 15.90 -0.49 -6.91
N GLN A 250 16.25 0.57 -6.21
CA GLN A 250 15.30 1.40 -5.48
C GLN A 250 14.38 2.21 -6.38
N ARG A 251 14.79 2.67 -7.56
CA ARG A 251 13.87 3.31 -8.53
C ARG A 251 12.69 2.40 -8.88
N VAL A 252 12.93 1.09 -8.92
CA VAL A 252 11.89 0.08 -9.09
C VAL A 252 11.08 -0.06 -7.81
N TYR A 253 11.70 0.04 -6.62
CA TYR A 253 11.05 -0.14 -5.33
C TYR A 253 10.19 1.05 -4.88
N ASP A 254 10.69 2.30 -5.02
CA ASP A 254 10.09 3.48 -4.40
C ASP A 254 8.69 3.81 -4.92
N LYS A 255 8.45 3.67 -6.21
CA LYS A 255 7.17 4.06 -6.82
C LYS A 255 6.18 2.89 -6.89
N LYS A 256 6.68 1.68 -7.12
CA LYS A 256 5.88 0.51 -7.48
C LYS A 256 5.47 -0.34 -6.28
N LEU A 257 6.29 -0.36 -5.22
CA LEU A 257 6.04 -1.24 -4.08
C LEU A 257 5.30 -0.56 -2.91
N ARG A 258 5.18 0.77 -2.91
CA ARG A 258 4.32 1.47 -1.93
C ARG A 258 2.86 1.03 -2.03
N ILE A 259 2.41 0.67 -3.23
CA ILE A 259 1.06 0.14 -3.44
C ILE A 259 0.84 -1.19 -2.70
N LEU A 260 1.90 -1.97 -2.46
CA LEU A 260 1.79 -3.24 -1.73
C LEU A 260 1.37 -3.05 -0.26
N SER A 261 1.67 -1.89 0.36
CA SER A 261 1.17 -1.58 1.70
C SER A 261 -0.35 -1.39 1.71
N ILE A 262 -0.89 -0.78 0.66
CA ILE A 262 -2.33 -0.58 0.47
C ILE A 262 -2.99 -1.93 0.22
N TYR A 263 -2.42 -2.73 -0.67
CA TYR A 263 -2.92 -4.08 -0.95
C TYR A 263 -2.88 -4.96 0.31
N ALA A 264 -1.87 -4.81 1.17
CA ALA A 264 -1.84 -5.47 2.47
C ALA A 264 -3.00 -5.02 3.39
N GLU A 265 -3.38 -3.75 3.38
CA GLU A 265 -4.53 -3.27 4.16
C GLU A 265 -5.85 -3.77 3.56
N LEU A 266 -6.02 -3.77 2.22
CA LEU A 266 -7.20 -4.33 1.56
C LEU A 266 -7.36 -5.82 1.85
N ILE A 267 -6.26 -6.59 1.74
CA ILE A 267 -6.25 -8.03 2.07
C ILE A 267 -6.56 -8.23 3.56
N SER A 268 -6.06 -7.34 4.44
CA SER A 268 -6.40 -7.39 5.86
C SER A 268 -7.91 -7.25 6.12
N LEU A 269 -8.58 -6.37 5.39
CA LEU A 269 -10.04 -6.23 5.49
C LEU A 269 -10.76 -7.53 5.08
N ILE A 270 -10.26 -8.19 4.03
CA ILE A 270 -10.81 -9.46 3.54
C ILE A 270 -10.55 -10.59 4.55
N GLU A 271 -9.30 -10.73 5.03
CA GLU A 271 -8.93 -11.78 5.98
C GLU A 271 -9.72 -11.68 7.29
N ASN A 272 -10.06 -10.46 7.74
CA ASN A 272 -10.78 -10.23 8.99
C ASN A 272 -12.31 -10.25 8.85
N ARG A 273 -12.86 -10.25 7.63
CA ARG A 273 -14.32 -10.33 7.43
C ARG A 273 -14.78 -11.78 7.36
N GLU A 274 -15.86 -12.12 8.06
CA GLU A 274 -16.55 -13.39 7.85
C GLU A 274 -17.28 -13.36 6.50
N MET A 275 -17.11 -14.42 5.73
CA MET A 275 -17.68 -14.60 4.41
C MET A 275 -18.33 -15.99 4.33
N ASN A 276 -19.58 -16.06 3.85
CA ASN A 276 -20.38 -17.27 3.83
C ASN A 276 -20.55 -17.86 2.42
N ALA A 277 -20.67 -17.00 1.39
CA ALA A 277 -20.81 -17.45 0.01
C ALA A 277 -19.63 -18.34 -0.41
N PRO A 278 -19.87 -19.47 -1.09
CA PRO A 278 -18.82 -20.43 -1.44
C PRO A 278 -17.66 -19.79 -2.19
N LEU A 279 -17.95 -18.92 -3.18
CA LEU A 279 -16.93 -18.20 -3.95
C LEU A 279 -16.08 -17.29 -3.06
N LEU A 280 -16.70 -16.52 -2.15
CA LEU A 280 -15.97 -15.64 -1.25
C LEU A 280 -15.08 -16.40 -0.26
N ARG A 281 -15.57 -17.53 0.25
CA ARG A 281 -14.75 -18.40 1.11
C ARG A 281 -13.57 -18.99 0.37
N HIS A 282 -13.79 -19.40 -0.88
CA HIS A 282 -12.73 -19.92 -1.74
C HIS A 282 -11.66 -18.84 -1.97
N LEU A 283 -12.04 -17.66 -2.45
CA LEU A 283 -11.13 -16.55 -2.68
C LEU A 283 -10.38 -16.14 -1.40
N LYS A 284 -11.08 -16.08 -0.27
CA LYS A 284 -10.44 -15.79 1.03
C LYS A 284 -9.42 -16.85 1.42
N ALA A 285 -9.68 -18.13 1.13
CA ALA A 285 -8.77 -19.24 1.47
C ALA A 285 -7.49 -19.23 0.62
N GLU A 286 -7.50 -18.57 -0.55
CA GLU A 286 -6.31 -18.40 -1.39
C GLU A 286 -5.27 -17.44 -0.78
N PHE A 287 -5.68 -16.62 0.22
CA PHE A 287 -4.76 -15.82 1.00
C PHE A 287 -4.10 -16.67 2.09
N GLY A 288 -2.81 -16.42 2.28
CA GLY A 288 -2.02 -17.11 3.29
C GLY A 288 -1.10 -18.18 2.72
N MET A 289 -0.07 -18.46 3.50
CA MET A 289 0.95 -19.46 3.13
C MET A 289 1.63 -19.99 4.39
N ASN A 290 1.70 -21.32 4.53
CA ASN A 290 2.38 -21.96 5.65
C ASN A 290 1.95 -21.45 7.03
N GLY A 291 0.65 -21.19 7.22
CA GLY A 291 0.09 -20.67 8.48
C GLY A 291 0.34 -19.18 8.74
N LYS A 292 0.91 -18.44 7.79
CA LYS A 292 1.03 -16.97 7.84
C LYS A 292 -0.01 -16.32 6.94
N SER A 293 -0.64 -15.24 7.41
CA SER A 293 -1.55 -14.45 6.59
C SER A 293 -0.78 -13.67 5.51
N THR A 294 -1.41 -13.46 4.36
CA THR A 294 -0.84 -12.65 3.27
C THR A 294 -0.61 -11.22 3.72
N THR A 295 -1.51 -10.66 4.53
CA THR A 295 -1.33 -9.34 5.17
C THR A 295 -0.01 -9.25 5.92
N HIS A 296 0.34 -10.26 6.73
CA HIS A 296 1.59 -10.26 7.48
C HIS A 296 2.81 -10.30 6.56
N ILE A 297 2.75 -11.13 5.52
CA ILE A 297 3.82 -11.30 4.54
C ILE A 297 4.07 -9.99 3.75
N LEU A 298 3.01 -9.33 3.30
CA LEU A 298 3.13 -8.06 2.57
C LEU A 298 3.58 -6.91 3.49
N LYS A 299 3.10 -6.85 4.74
CA LYS A 299 3.55 -5.87 5.74
C LYS A 299 5.02 -6.07 6.14
N GLU A 300 5.53 -7.31 6.08
CA GLU A 300 6.96 -7.58 6.26
C GLU A 300 7.78 -6.91 5.15
N LEU A 301 7.38 -7.08 3.88
CA LEU A 301 8.02 -6.41 2.74
C LEU A 301 7.96 -4.89 2.87
N SER A 302 6.77 -4.33 3.14
CA SER A 302 6.59 -2.88 3.29
C SER A 302 7.53 -2.30 4.36
N ARG A 303 7.68 -2.99 5.51
CA ARG A 303 8.62 -2.55 6.57
C ARG A 303 10.09 -2.57 6.13
N GLU A 304 10.52 -3.55 5.33
CA GLU A 304 11.90 -3.57 4.83
C GLU A 304 12.15 -2.46 3.80
N LEU A 305 11.13 -2.10 3.00
CA LEU A 305 11.17 -0.96 2.09
C LEU A 305 11.23 0.38 2.86
N ASP A 306 10.38 0.56 3.88
CA ASP A 306 10.41 1.76 4.74
C ASP A 306 11.77 1.94 5.44
N LYS A 307 12.39 0.82 5.85
CA LYS A 307 13.74 0.85 6.44
C LYS A 307 14.82 1.25 5.42
N LEU A 308 14.64 0.90 4.15
CA LEU A 308 15.55 1.31 3.07
C LEU A 308 15.46 2.83 2.87
N ASP A 309 14.29 3.43 3.03
CA ASP A 309 14.04 4.87 2.89
C ASP A 309 14.72 5.73 3.96
N LEU A 310 15.16 5.15 5.09
CA LEU A 310 15.90 5.87 6.14
C LEU A 310 17.20 6.51 5.62
N ARG A 311 17.74 6.03 4.51
CA ARG A 311 18.91 6.62 3.84
C ARG A 311 18.70 8.06 3.35
N ASN A 312 17.44 8.47 3.14
CA ASN A 312 17.10 9.82 2.69
C ASN A 312 17.47 10.88 3.74
N ASN A 313 17.70 10.46 5.00
CA ASN A 313 18.27 11.30 6.04
C ASN A 313 19.80 11.12 6.07
N GLN A 314 20.55 12.16 5.68
CA GLN A 314 22.00 12.10 5.54
C GLN A 314 22.73 11.70 6.83
N LEU A 315 22.28 12.16 8.00
CA LEU A 315 22.90 11.81 9.28
C LEU A 315 22.66 10.33 9.61
N LEU A 316 21.42 9.85 9.44
CA LEU A 316 21.08 8.43 9.64
C LEU A 316 21.81 7.55 8.63
N TYR A 317 21.94 8.00 7.38
CA TYR A 317 22.72 7.30 6.36
C TYR A 317 24.14 7.02 6.82
N VAL A 318 24.89 8.08 7.20
CA VAL A 318 26.27 7.93 7.66
C VAL A 318 26.39 7.01 8.85
N LEU A 319 25.51 7.17 9.85
CA LEU A 319 25.54 6.34 11.06
C LEU A 319 25.24 4.86 10.76
N LEU A 320 24.21 4.59 9.95
CA LEU A 320 23.77 3.22 9.66
C LEU A 320 24.72 2.51 8.68
N GLU A 321 25.24 3.22 7.68
CA GLU A 321 26.20 2.63 6.72
C GLU A 321 27.55 2.38 7.37
N GLY A 322 28.10 3.35 8.07
CA GLY A 322 29.37 3.20 8.77
C GLY A 322 29.34 2.10 9.84
N SER A 323 28.19 1.90 10.50
CA SER A 323 28.07 0.90 11.57
C SER A 323 27.78 -0.52 11.06
N MET A 324 26.97 -0.73 10.03
CA MET A 324 26.47 -2.07 9.70
C MET A 324 26.11 -2.32 8.21
N PHE A 325 26.48 -1.45 7.29
CA PHE A 325 26.09 -1.55 5.87
C PHE A 325 24.57 -1.77 5.70
N TRP A 326 23.84 -0.80 6.22
CA TRP A 326 22.37 -0.90 6.34
C TRP A 326 21.65 -1.16 5.03
N GLN A 327 22.01 -0.44 3.94
CA GLN A 327 21.38 -0.62 2.63
C GLN A 327 21.56 -2.05 2.11
N LEU A 328 22.80 -2.57 2.17
CA LEU A 328 23.09 -3.94 1.75
C LEU A 328 22.22 -4.94 2.52
N ARG A 329 22.09 -4.74 3.83
CA ARG A 329 21.26 -5.58 4.69
C ARG A 329 19.78 -5.56 4.27
N GLN A 330 19.21 -4.36 4.04
CA GLN A 330 17.81 -4.24 3.64
C GLN A 330 17.56 -4.82 2.25
N VAL A 331 18.39 -4.52 1.27
CA VAL A 331 18.26 -5.08 -0.09
C VAL A 331 18.33 -6.59 -0.07
N MET A 332 19.27 -7.19 0.69
CA MET A 332 19.34 -8.64 0.81
C MET A 332 18.09 -9.26 1.46
N ARG A 333 17.48 -8.58 2.44
CA ARG A 333 16.20 -9.04 3.03
C ARG A 333 15.06 -8.97 2.03
N ILE A 334 14.98 -7.91 1.23
CA ILE A 334 14.00 -7.76 0.16
C ILE A 334 14.18 -8.84 -0.91
N GLU A 335 15.43 -9.15 -1.30
CA GLU A 335 15.72 -10.24 -2.24
C GLU A 335 15.35 -11.61 -1.67
N GLN A 336 15.60 -11.86 -0.38
CA GLN A 336 15.19 -13.09 0.30
C GLN A 336 13.67 -13.23 0.36
N TRP A 337 12.96 -12.13 0.69
CA TRP A 337 11.51 -12.10 0.68
C TRP A 337 10.98 -12.43 -0.72
N ARG A 338 11.50 -11.77 -1.76
CA ARG A 338 11.13 -11.99 -3.16
C ARG A 338 11.36 -13.44 -3.61
N HIS A 339 12.49 -14.02 -3.26
CA HIS A 339 12.80 -15.42 -3.56
C HIS A 339 11.79 -16.39 -2.92
N LYS A 340 11.33 -16.05 -1.70
CA LYS A 340 10.41 -16.90 -0.94
C LYS A 340 8.96 -16.74 -1.37
N TYR A 341 8.51 -15.51 -1.59
CA TYR A 341 7.10 -15.17 -1.76
C TYR A 341 6.76 -14.60 -3.15
N GLY A 342 7.74 -14.19 -3.94
CA GLY A 342 7.50 -13.50 -5.22
C GLY A 342 6.60 -14.25 -6.19
N LYS A 343 6.73 -15.57 -6.27
CA LYS A 343 5.90 -16.42 -7.13
C LYS A 343 4.41 -16.46 -6.76
N TYR A 344 4.07 -16.10 -5.52
CA TYR A 344 2.69 -16.08 -5.04
C TYR A 344 2.08 -14.67 -5.11
N LEU A 345 2.93 -13.64 -5.25
CA LEU A 345 2.47 -12.25 -5.16
C LEU A 345 1.41 -11.94 -6.22
N LEU A 346 1.67 -12.25 -7.48
CA LEU A 346 0.71 -12.00 -8.57
C LEU A 346 -0.61 -12.72 -8.33
N HIS A 347 -0.56 -13.97 -7.89
CA HIS A 347 -1.76 -14.74 -7.55
C HIS A 347 -2.59 -14.05 -6.45
N TRP A 348 -1.96 -13.59 -5.37
CA TRP A 348 -2.68 -12.84 -4.32
C TRP A 348 -3.29 -11.54 -4.83
N LEU A 349 -2.61 -10.87 -5.76
CA LEU A 349 -3.14 -9.65 -6.37
C LEU A 349 -4.28 -9.94 -7.35
N ASP A 350 -4.26 -11.07 -8.04
CA ASP A 350 -5.36 -11.54 -8.87
C ASP A 350 -6.60 -11.84 -8.02
N VAL A 351 -6.44 -12.56 -6.92
CA VAL A 351 -7.53 -12.83 -5.96
C VAL A 351 -8.07 -11.53 -5.34
N LEU A 352 -7.20 -10.57 -5.02
CA LEU A 352 -7.63 -9.23 -4.58
C LEU A 352 -8.45 -8.54 -5.67
N GLY A 353 -8.04 -8.65 -6.94
CA GLY A 353 -8.75 -8.12 -8.09
C GLY A 353 -10.14 -8.74 -8.26
N ASP A 354 -10.27 -10.07 -8.07
CA ASP A 354 -11.57 -10.75 -8.11
C ASP A 354 -12.53 -10.21 -7.03
N ILE A 355 -12.04 -10.00 -5.81
CA ILE A 355 -12.86 -9.46 -4.71
C ILE A 355 -13.22 -7.98 -4.96
N ASP A 356 -12.29 -7.17 -5.49
CA ASP A 356 -12.53 -5.77 -5.84
C ASP A 356 -13.59 -5.64 -6.95
N ALA A 357 -13.52 -6.49 -7.98
CA ALA A 357 -14.54 -6.57 -9.02
C ALA A 357 -15.91 -7.03 -8.47
N LEU A 358 -15.93 -7.99 -7.54
CA LEU A 358 -17.16 -8.40 -6.84
C LEU A 358 -17.73 -7.26 -5.99
N CYS A 359 -16.89 -6.50 -5.28
CA CYS A 359 -17.31 -5.32 -4.53
C CYS A 359 -17.92 -4.25 -5.45
N SER A 360 -17.38 -4.11 -6.65
CA SER A 360 -17.89 -3.22 -7.69
C SER A 360 -19.31 -3.61 -8.10
N LEU A 361 -19.52 -4.86 -8.50
CA LEU A 361 -20.85 -5.40 -8.83
C LEU A 361 -21.82 -5.33 -7.64
N ALA A 362 -21.34 -5.61 -6.44
CA ALA A 362 -22.12 -5.56 -5.21
C ALA A 362 -22.56 -4.14 -4.85
N THR A 363 -21.76 -3.14 -5.21
CA THR A 363 -22.13 -1.73 -5.00
C THR A 363 -23.26 -1.33 -5.93
N PHE A 364 -23.17 -1.72 -7.21
CA PHE A 364 -24.26 -1.52 -8.16
C PHE A 364 -25.55 -2.23 -7.68
N ALA A 365 -25.45 -3.50 -7.29
CA ALA A 365 -26.61 -4.25 -6.77
C ALA A 365 -27.22 -3.64 -5.51
N GLY A 366 -26.39 -3.14 -4.60
CA GLY A 366 -26.84 -2.45 -3.37
C GLY A 366 -27.53 -1.12 -3.66
N ASN A 367 -27.11 -0.40 -4.72
CA ASN A 367 -27.72 0.85 -5.15
C ASN A 367 -29.05 0.64 -5.92
N HIS A 368 -29.26 -0.57 -6.47
CA HIS A 368 -30.46 -0.92 -7.22
C HIS A 368 -31.19 -2.13 -6.62
N PRO A 369 -31.75 -2.01 -5.39
CA PRO A 369 -32.35 -3.14 -4.68
C PRO A 369 -33.60 -3.71 -5.35
N ALA A 370 -34.22 -2.97 -6.26
CA ALA A 370 -35.37 -3.42 -7.05
C ALA A 370 -34.97 -4.32 -8.24
N TYR A 371 -33.68 -4.36 -8.60
CA TYR A 371 -33.23 -5.19 -9.71
C TYR A 371 -33.13 -6.65 -9.29
N THR A 372 -33.48 -7.55 -10.21
CA THR A 372 -33.51 -8.99 -9.97
C THR A 372 -32.32 -9.69 -10.59
N TYR A 373 -31.81 -10.69 -9.89
CA TYR A 373 -30.80 -11.57 -10.49
C TYR A 373 -31.44 -12.58 -11.43
N PRO A 374 -30.89 -12.79 -12.63
CA PRO A 374 -31.47 -13.73 -13.58
C PRO A 374 -31.40 -15.16 -13.05
N THR A 375 -32.46 -15.95 -13.29
CA THR A 375 -32.48 -17.38 -13.04
C THR A 375 -31.96 -18.12 -14.27
N ILE A 376 -30.92 -18.93 -14.09
CA ILE A 376 -30.30 -19.68 -15.20
C ILE A 376 -31.13 -20.94 -15.46
N ALA A 377 -31.77 -21.01 -16.63
CA ALA A 377 -32.57 -22.14 -17.03
C ALA A 377 -31.70 -23.39 -17.29
N GLY A 378 -32.25 -24.58 -17.01
CA GLY A 378 -31.59 -25.85 -17.34
C GLY A 378 -31.77 -26.30 -18.80
N LYS A 379 -32.51 -25.53 -19.62
CA LYS A 379 -32.77 -25.83 -21.03
C LYS A 379 -32.18 -24.74 -21.91
N PRO A 380 -31.58 -25.07 -23.06
CA PRO A 380 -31.06 -24.07 -24.00
C PRO A 380 -32.21 -23.26 -24.64
N PHE A 381 -31.89 -22.04 -25.05
CA PHE A 381 -32.77 -21.09 -25.77
C PHE A 381 -34.03 -20.65 -25.02
N VAL A 382 -33.99 -20.59 -23.68
CA VAL A 382 -35.08 -19.99 -22.90
C VAL A 382 -34.67 -18.57 -22.50
N PHE A 383 -35.39 -17.57 -23.01
CA PHE A 383 -35.30 -16.19 -22.56
C PHE A 383 -36.70 -15.72 -22.17
N LEU A 384 -36.91 -15.57 -20.86
CA LEU A 384 -38.18 -15.09 -20.29
C LEU A 384 -37.86 -13.86 -19.44
N ALA A 385 -38.42 -12.73 -19.82
CA ALA A 385 -38.32 -11.52 -19.04
C ALA A 385 -39.71 -10.93 -18.82
N LYS A 386 -39.91 -10.34 -17.65
CA LYS A 386 -41.15 -9.68 -17.26
C LYS A 386 -40.78 -8.30 -16.75
N ASP A 387 -41.53 -7.29 -17.23
CA ASP A 387 -41.35 -5.88 -16.85
C ASP A 387 -39.89 -5.39 -17.10
N MET A 388 -39.36 -5.68 -18.32
CA MET A 388 -38.15 -5.07 -18.82
C MET A 388 -38.48 -3.62 -19.23
N GLY A 389 -38.07 -2.69 -18.38
CA GLY A 389 -38.20 -1.25 -18.64
C GLY A 389 -36.92 -0.62 -19.17
#